data_d625ac9fb009e29cd37a60a1a529b6ea
#
_entry.id   d625ac9fb009e29cd37a60a1a529b6ea
#
_cell.length_a   1.000
_cell.length_b   1.000
_cell.length_c   1.000
_cell.angle_alpha   90.00
_cell.angle_beta   90.00
_cell.angle_gamma   90.00
#
_symmetry.space_group_name_H-M   'P 1'
#
loop_
_entity.id
_entity.type
_entity.pdbx_description
1 polymer ?
#
loop_
_entity_poly.entity_id
_entity_poly.type
_entity_poly.pdbx_seq_one_letter_code
_entity_poly.pdbx_strand_id
1 'polypeptide(L)'
;EFGQATFFTATDGNHGRGVAWAAHKLGQKAVVHMPKGSSRARYENIAKEGAQVTIEEVNYDECVRLAAAEAAQTTHGVVVQDTAWEGYEEIPAWIMQGYGTMASEAAEQLRQMEINRPTHVFVQAGVGSLAGAVVGYFTNLFPNNPPKFVVMEARAADCLYRGALAGDGQPRIVEGDLKTIMAGLACGEPNILSWDILRNHVAA
;
A
#
# COMPACT_ATOMS: atom_id res chain seq x y z
N GLU A 1 26.52 -13.97 -5.60
CA GLU A 1 26.20 -13.41 -4.27
C GLU A 1 25.57 -12.03 -4.49
N PHE A 2 24.37 -11.85 -3.97
CA PHE A 2 23.77 -10.51 -3.92
C PHE A 2 24.57 -9.66 -2.93
N GLY A 3 24.99 -8.46 -3.33
CA GLY A 3 25.67 -7.52 -2.44
C GLY A 3 24.81 -7.22 -1.21
N GLN A 4 25.37 -6.50 -0.24
CA GLN A 4 24.60 -6.11 0.95
C GLN A 4 23.80 -4.84 0.65
N ALA A 5 22.49 -4.92 0.69
CA ALA A 5 21.57 -3.80 0.58
C ALA A 5 20.90 -3.47 1.93
N THR A 6 20.41 -2.25 2.05
CA THR A 6 19.52 -1.85 3.15
C THR A 6 18.20 -1.37 2.57
N PHE A 7 17.11 -2.03 2.92
CA PHE A 7 15.77 -1.69 2.47
C PHE A 7 15.16 -0.66 3.43
N PHE A 8 14.64 0.42 2.86
CA PHE A 8 14.00 1.51 3.61
C PHE A 8 12.53 1.57 3.26
N THR A 9 11.68 1.70 4.26
CA THR A 9 10.23 1.85 4.06
C THR A 9 9.56 2.60 5.20
N ALA A 10 8.39 3.16 4.90
CA ALA A 10 7.45 3.69 5.89
C ALA A 10 6.22 2.80 5.98
N THR A 11 5.66 2.64 7.17
CA THR A 11 4.51 1.78 7.39
C THR A 11 3.77 2.08 8.68
N ASP A 12 2.46 1.81 8.68
CA ASP A 12 1.70 1.67 9.93
C ASP A 12 1.68 0.20 10.44
N GLY A 13 2.22 -0.78 9.67
CA GLY A 13 2.30 -2.16 10.15
C GLY A 13 2.64 -3.23 9.12
N ASN A 14 1.66 -3.68 8.33
CA ASN A 14 1.78 -4.90 7.53
C ASN A 14 2.85 -4.82 6.43
N HIS A 15 2.90 -3.72 5.69
CA HIS A 15 3.89 -3.55 4.63
C HIS A 15 5.32 -3.59 5.20
N GLY A 16 5.61 -2.82 6.25
CA GLY A 16 6.94 -2.81 6.88
C GLY A 16 7.32 -4.17 7.46
N ARG A 17 6.37 -4.92 8.03
CA ARG A 17 6.63 -6.29 8.46
C ARG A 17 7.01 -7.19 7.28
N GLY A 18 6.32 -7.08 6.16
CA GLY A 18 6.64 -7.81 4.93
C GLY A 18 8.02 -7.50 4.39
N VAL A 19 8.40 -6.20 4.37
CA VAL A 19 9.74 -5.75 3.96
C VAL A 19 10.82 -6.29 4.92
N ALA A 20 10.60 -6.19 6.24
CA ALA A 20 11.53 -6.69 7.25
C ALA A 20 11.73 -8.21 7.12
N TRP A 21 10.64 -8.97 6.97
CA TRP A 21 10.69 -10.41 6.76
C TRP A 21 11.43 -10.78 5.47
N ALA A 22 11.14 -10.10 4.37
CA ALA A 22 11.82 -10.36 3.09
C ALA A 22 13.32 -10.03 3.17
N ALA A 23 13.68 -8.89 3.79
CA ALA A 23 15.07 -8.52 4.03
C ALA A 23 15.80 -9.62 4.85
N HIS A 24 15.20 -10.06 5.94
CA HIS A 24 15.76 -11.15 6.78
C HIS A 24 15.99 -12.43 5.95
N LYS A 25 15.00 -12.85 5.14
CA LYS A 25 15.12 -14.04 4.30
C LYS A 25 16.20 -13.93 3.23
N LEU A 26 16.45 -12.72 2.73
CA LEU A 26 17.47 -12.44 1.73
C LEU A 26 18.85 -12.11 2.33
N GLY A 27 19.00 -12.13 3.66
CA GLY A 27 20.23 -11.74 4.35
C GLY A 27 20.55 -10.25 4.21
N GLN A 28 19.54 -9.43 3.98
CA GLN A 28 19.65 -7.98 3.82
C GLN A 28 19.23 -7.24 5.10
N LYS A 29 19.51 -5.94 5.18
CA LYS A 29 19.05 -5.09 6.27
C LYS A 29 17.73 -4.41 5.93
N ALA A 30 16.94 -4.06 6.96
CA ALA A 30 15.75 -3.23 6.80
C ALA A 30 15.72 -2.12 7.85
N VAL A 31 15.34 -0.93 7.43
CA VAL A 31 15.03 0.25 8.24
C VAL A 31 13.58 0.64 7.98
N VAL A 32 12.80 0.77 9.05
CA VAL A 32 11.36 0.96 8.96
C VAL A 32 10.94 2.17 9.80
N HIS A 33 10.41 3.20 9.16
CA HIS A 33 9.84 4.37 9.81
C HIS A 33 8.34 4.19 9.99
N MET A 34 7.86 4.37 11.22
CA MET A 34 6.44 4.31 11.55
C MET A 34 5.94 5.71 11.92
N PRO A 35 4.71 6.09 11.50
CA PRO A 35 4.16 7.38 11.83
C PRO A 35 3.77 7.50 13.30
N LYS A 36 3.63 8.73 13.76
CA LYS A 36 3.12 9.06 15.10
C LYS A 36 1.81 8.34 15.38
N GLY A 37 1.73 7.74 16.58
CA GLY A 37 0.54 7.01 17.03
C GLY A 37 0.50 5.55 16.62
N SER A 38 1.51 5.05 15.92
CA SER A 38 1.64 3.61 15.64
C SER A 38 1.69 2.79 16.93
N SER A 39 1.01 1.66 16.94
CA SER A 39 0.89 0.84 18.14
C SER A 39 2.21 0.11 18.46
N ARG A 40 2.50 -0.03 19.76
CA ARG A 40 3.66 -0.77 20.25
C ARG A 40 3.69 -2.21 19.74
N ALA A 41 2.53 -2.86 19.65
CA ALA A 41 2.43 -4.23 19.14
C ALA A 41 2.88 -4.35 17.67
N ARG A 42 2.52 -3.37 16.82
CA ARG A 42 2.96 -3.34 15.42
C ARG A 42 4.46 -3.09 15.30
N TYR A 43 4.98 -2.13 16.08
CA TYR A 43 6.42 -1.90 16.18
C TYR A 43 7.18 -3.18 16.53
N GLU A 44 6.77 -3.88 17.59
CA GLU A 44 7.41 -5.11 18.04
C GLU A 44 7.32 -6.25 17.02
N ASN A 45 6.21 -6.36 16.30
CA ASN A 45 6.06 -7.35 15.24
C ASN A 45 7.01 -7.12 14.06
N ILE A 46 7.33 -5.87 13.74
CA ILE A 46 8.30 -5.53 12.70
C ILE A 46 9.73 -5.76 13.23
N ALA A 47 10.02 -5.29 14.44
CA ALA A 47 11.34 -5.45 15.05
C ALA A 47 11.76 -6.94 15.24
N LYS A 48 10.80 -7.83 15.54
CA LYS A 48 11.02 -9.27 15.62
C LYS A 48 11.51 -9.91 14.32
N GLU A 49 11.20 -9.30 13.17
CA GLU A 49 11.73 -9.76 11.87
C GLU A 49 13.18 -9.30 11.63
N GLY A 50 13.79 -8.57 12.58
CA GLY A 50 15.19 -8.15 12.53
C GLY A 50 15.44 -6.76 11.93
N ALA A 51 14.39 -5.99 11.66
CA ALA A 51 14.52 -4.62 11.17
C ALA A 51 14.87 -3.62 12.28
N GLN A 52 15.59 -2.56 11.91
CA GLN A 52 15.68 -1.34 12.70
C GLN A 52 14.36 -0.57 12.51
N VAL A 53 13.66 -0.29 13.60
CA VAL A 53 12.32 0.35 13.56
C VAL A 53 12.34 1.61 14.41
N THR A 54 11.74 2.68 13.90
CA THR A 54 11.51 3.93 14.64
C THR A 54 10.04 4.34 14.57
N ILE A 55 9.57 5.06 15.58
CA ILE A 55 8.28 5.76 15.52
C ILE A 55 8.60 7.25 15.49
N GLU A 56 8.23 7.89 14.40
CA GLU A 56 8.51 9.30 14.14
C GLU A 56 7.37 10.19 14.65
N GLU A 57 7.67 11.43 15.02
CA GLU A 57 6.66 12.43 15.46
C GLU A 57 5.98 13.15 14.27
N VAL A 58 5.79 12.43 13.16
CA VAL A 58 5.21 12.94 11.91
C VAL A 58 4.14 11.99 11.37
N ASN A 59 3.38 12.41 10.34
CA ASN A 59 2.39 11.57 9.68
C ASN A 59 3.05 10.53 8.73
N TYR A 60 2.21 9.68 8.12
CA TYR A 60 2.68 8.62 7.22
C TYR A 60 3.41 9.17 5.99
N ASP A 61 2.87 10.19 5.34
CA ASP A 61 3.45 10.71 4.10
C ASP A 61 4.84 11.34 4.35
N GLU A 62 5.04 11.98 5.51
CA GLU A 62 6.36 12.44 5.94
C GLU A 62 7.32 11.27 6.25
N CYS A 63 6.84 10.18 6.84
CA CYS A 63 7.66 8.99 7.04
C CYS A 63 8.15 8.40 5.71
N VAL A 64 7.33 8.41 4.67
CA VAL A 64 7.74 7.99 3.31
C VAL A 64 8.88 8.86 2.80
N ARG A 65 8.78 10.18 2.99
CA ARG A 65 9.85 11.13 2.62
C ARG A 65 11.14 10.90 3.40
N LEU A 66 11.03 10.63 4.70
CA LEU A 66 12.20 10.27 5.54
C LEU A 66 12.88 8.99 5.05
N ALA A 67 12.12 7.94 4.80
CA ALA A 67 12.65 6.67 4.29
C ALA A 67 13.37 6.85 2.95
N ALA A 68 12.81 7.63 2.04
CA ALA A 68 13.42 7.92 0.75
C ALA A 68 14.71 8.74 0.88
N ALA A 69 14.72 9.76 1.77
CA ALA A 69 15.89 10.59 2.01
C ALA A 69 17.04 9.80 2.65
N GLU A 70 16.75 8.93 3.61
CA GLU A 70 17.77 8.10 4.26
C GLU A 70 18.32 7.02 3.31
N ALA A 71 17.47 6.41 2.50
CA ALA A 71 17.90 5.48 1.45
C ALA A 71 18.88 6.14 0.46
N ALA A 72 18.59 7.38 0.02
CA ALA A 72 19.44 8.11 -0.91
C ALA A 72 20.85 8.44 -0.33
N GLN A 73 20.96 8.55 0.99
CA GLN A 73 22.22 8.83 1.69
C GLN A 73 22.98 7.56 2.12
N THR A 74 22.34 6.41 2.00
CA THR A 74 22.91 5.13 2.46
C THR A 74 23.53 4.38 1.29
N THR A 75 24.77 3.92 1.44
CA THR A 75 25.41 3.06 0.43
C THR A 75 24.60 1.78 0.25
N HIS A 76 24.16 1.53 -0.99
CA HIS A 76 23.25 0.43 -1.34
C HIS A 76 21.88 0.52 -0.62
N GLY A 77 21.43 1.74 -0.28
CA GLY A 77 20.07 1.98 0.20
C GLY A 77 19.06 1.81 -0.92
N VAL A 78 17.97 1.10 -0.66
CA VAL A 78 16.87 0.85 -1.61
C VAL A 78 15.56 1.17 -0.93
N VAL A 79 14.78 2.06 -1.52
CA VAL A 79 13.40 2.30 -1.09
C VAL A 79 12.54 1.12 -1.52
N VAL A 80 11.80 0.54 -0.57
CA VAL A 80 10.83 -0.54 -0.82
C VAL A 80 9.48 -0.10 -0.26
N GLN A 81 8.84 0.85 -0.96
CA GLN A 81 7.59 1.46 -0.55
C GLN A 81 6.45 1.00 -1.46
N ASP A 82 5.26 0.80 -0.90
CA ASP A 82 4.07 0.32 -1.60
C ASP A 82 3.22 1.44 -2.24
N THR A 83 3.60 2.70 -2.07
CA THR A 83 3.01 3.82 -2.80
C THR A 83 3.96 4.29 -3.91
N ALA A 84 3.41 4.75 -5.04
CA ALA A 84 4.15 5.21 -6.20
C ALA A 84 4.03 6.73 -6.35
N TRP A 85 5.13 7.33 -6.81
CA TRP A 85 5.20 8.73 -7.24
C TRP A 85 6.04 8.83 -8.51
N GLU A 86 6.05 10.00 -9.14
CA GLU A 86 6.80 10.23 -10.37
C GLU A 86 8.30 9.86 -10.20
N GLY A 87 8.78 8.94 -11.04
CA GLY A 87 10.14 8.38 -10.98
C GLY A 87 10.35 7.23 -10.01
N TYR A 88 9.31 6.84 -9.23
CA TYR A 88 9.33 5.66 -8.37
C TYR A 88 8.06 4.82 -8.59
N GLU A 89 8.05 3.99 -9.60
CA GLU A 89 6.87 3.25 -10.07
C GLU A 89 7.12 1.74 -10.16
N GLU A 90 8.34 1.33 -10.45
CA GLU A 90 8.65 -0.08 -10.73
C GLU A 90 8.46 -0.99 -9.51
N ILE A 91 9.06 -0.64 -8.38
CA ILE A 91 8.93 -1.42 -7.14
C ILE A 91 7.48 -1.43 -6.62
N PRO A 92 6.76 -0.30 -6.57
CA PRO A 92 5.33 -0.29 -6.26
C PRO A 92 4.50 -1.18 -7.18
N ALA A 93 4.78 -1.19 -8.49
CA ALA A 93 4.09 -2.07 -9.42
C ALA A 93 4.32 -3.56 -9.08
N TRP A 94 5.54 -3.96 -8.74
CA TRP A 94 5.82 -5.33 -8.30
C TRP A 94 5.11 -5.69 -7.00
N ILE A 95 5.05 -4.76 -6.05
CA ILE A 95 4.31 -4.96 -4.79
C ILE A 95 2.82 -5.12 -5.07
N MET A 96 2.24 -4.29 -5.95
CA MET A 96 0.85 -4.43 -6.37
C MET A 96 0.58 -5.78 -7.04
N GLN A 97 1.50 -6.28 -7.87
CA GLN A 97 1.42 -7.64 -8.43
C GLN A 97 1.44 -8.70 -7.33
N GLY A 98 2.27 -8.53 -6.31
CA GLY A 98 2.32 -9.42 -5.14
C GLY A 98 0.98 -9.48 -4.38
N TYR A 99 0.26 -8.35 -4.27
CA TYR A 99 -1.10 -8.32 -3.69
C TYR A 99 -2.12 -9.13 -4.51
N GLY A 100 -1.85 -9.36 -5.79
CA GLY A 100 -2.64 -10.23 -6.64
C GLY A 100 -2.74 -11.66 -6.12
N THR A 101 -1.78 -12.13 -5.31
CA THR A 101 -1.83 -13.45 -4.65
C THR A 101 -3.08 -13.56 -3.78
N MET A 102 -3.38 -12.57 -2.94
CA MET A 102 -4.58 -12.55 -2.10
C MET A 102 -5.86 -12.60 -2.95
N ALA A 103 -5.92 -11.82 -4.03
CA ALA A 103 -7.08 -11.80 -4.93
C ALA A 103 -7.27 -13.15 -5.65
N SER A 104 -6.16 -13.78 -6.05
CA SER A 104 -6.16 -15.12 -6.66
C SER A 104 -6.65 -16.20 -5.69
N GLU A 105 -6.17 -16.17 -4.46
CA GLU A 105 -6.61 -17.11 -3.42
C GLU A 105 -8.10 -16.90 -3.10
N ALA A 106 -8.58 -15.66 -3.01
CA ALA A 106 -9.99 -15.37 -2.82
C ALA A 106 -10.85 -15.89 -3.98
N ALA A 107 -10.42 -15.71 -5.22
CA ALA A 107 -11.13 -16.22 -6.40
C ALA A 107 -11.19 -17.75 -6.41
N GLU A 108 -10.10 -18.43 -6.00
CA GLU A 108 -10.08 -19.89 -5.86
C GLU A 108 -11.04 -20.37 -4.78
N GLN A 109 -11.03 -19.74 -3.61
CA GLN A 109 -11.94 -20.08 -2.51
C GLN A 109 -13.41 -19.87 -2.91
N LEU A 110 -13.75 -18.81 -3.64
CA LEU A 110 -15.09 -18.59 -4.17
C LEU A 110 -15.51 -19.71 -5.13
N ARG A 111 -14.61 -20.16 -6.03
CA ARG A 111 -14.89 -21.30 -6.92
C ARG A 111 -15.16 -22.60 -6.16
N GLN A 112 -14.42 -22.86 -5.10
CA GLN A 112 -14.64 -24.03 -4.24
C GLN A 112 -16.01 -23.97 -3.54
N MET A 113 -16.56 -22.76 -3.33
CA MET A 113 -17.89 -22.53 -2.80
C MET A 113 -18.99 -22.47 -3.90
N GLU A 114 -18.67 -22.85 -5.13
CA GLU A 114 -19.55 -22.78 -6.31
C GLU A 114 -19.97 -21.35 -6.69
N ILE A 115 -19.24 -20.34 -6.21
CA ILE A 115 -19.45 -18.93 -6.58
C ILE A 115 -18.48 -18.59 -7.70
N ASN A 116 -18.98 -18.62 -8.94
CA ASN A 116 -18.16 -18.38 -10.11
C ASN A 116 -17.68 -16.93 -10.25
N ARG A 117 -18.43 -15.96 -9.73
CA ARG A 117 -18.09 -14.53 -9.78
C ARG A 117 -18.77 -13.77 -8.62
N PRO A 118 -18.04 -12.93 -7.88
CA PRO A 118 -18.66 -12.04 -6.93
C PRO A 118 -19.45 -10.93 -7.66
N THR A 119 -20.58 -10.50 -7.10
CA THR A 119 -21.34 -9.37 -7.66
C THR A 119 -20.74 -8.03 -7.30
N HIS A 120 -20.17 -7.93 -6.07
CA HIS A 120 -19.55 -6.74 -5.53
C HIS A 120 -18.25 -7.12 -4.82
N VAL A 121 -17.27 -6.24 -4.88
CA VAL A 121 -16.02 -6.33 -4.13
C VAL A 121 -15.84 -5.03 -3.35
N PHE A 122 -15.85 -5.14 -2.03
CA PHE A 122 -15.55 -4.03 -1.12
C PHE A 122 -14.09 -4.15 -0.70
N VAL A 123 -13.30 -3.10 -0.91
CA VAL A 123 -11.89 -3.08 -0.60
C VAL A 123 -11.51 -1.75 0.07
N GLN A 124 -10.72 -1.83 1.14
CA GLN A 124 -10.23 -0.63 1.81
C GLN A 124 -9.06 -0.02 1.05
N ALA A 125 -8.89 1.31 1.21
CA ALA A 125 -7.76 2.04 0.66
C ALA A 125 -7.22 3.08 1.65
N GLY A 126 -5.90 3.10 1.79
CA GLY A 126 -5.11 4.26 2.18
C GLY A 126 -4.63 4.96 0.91
N VAL A 127 -3.38 4.72 0.50
CA VAL A 127 -2.85 5.24 -0.79
C VAL A 127 -3.50 4.61 -2.03
N GLY A 128 -4.18 3.46 -1.89
CA GLY A 128 -4.88 2.78 -2.98
C GLY A 128 -4.17 1.56 -3.58
N SER A 129 -2.93 1.26 -3.24
CA SER A 129 -2.12 0.18 -3.86
C SER A 129 -2.80 -1.18 -3.80
N LEU A 130 -3.28 -1.59 -2.60
CA LEU A 130 -4.02 -2.84 -2.44
C LEU A 130 -5.33 -2.82 -3.23
N ALA A 131 -6.08 -1.73 -3.15
CA ALA A 131 -7.36 -1.59 -3.85
C ALA A 131 -7.16 -1.68 -5.37
N GLY A 132 -6.16 -0.97 -5.92
CA GLY A 132 -5.81 -1.04 -7.33
C GLY A 132 -5.41 -2.45 -7.78
N ALA A 133 -4.63 -3.17 -6.98
CA ALA A 133 -4.26 -4.55 -7.27
C ALA A 133 -5.47 -5.48 -7.32
N VAL A 134 -6.38 -5.39 -6.34
CA VAL A 134 -7.60 -6.20 -6.28
C VAL A 134 -8.53 -5.88 -7.44
N VAL A 135 -8.76 -4.59 -7.72
CA VAL A 135 -9.60 -4.14 -8.84
C VAL A 135 -9.02 -4.62 -10.17
N GLY A 136 -7.72 -4.41 -10.38
CA GLY A 136 -7.02 -4.85 -11.60
C GLY A 136 -7.10 -6.36 -11.79
N TYR A 137 -6.90 -7.14 -10.73
CA TYR A 137 -6.99 -8.61 -10.79
C TYR A 137 -8.38 -9.07 -11.21
N PHE A 138 -9.44 -8.64 -10.53
CA PHE A 138 -10.81 -9.10 -10.83
C PHE A 138 -11.36 -8.53 -12.15
N THR A 139 -10.93 -7.36 -12.58
CA THR A 139 -11.25 -6.82 -13.91
C THR A 139 -10.64 -7.69 -15.02
N ASN A 140 -9.40 -8.11 -14.86
CA ASN A 140 -8.74 -9.01 -15.81
C ASN A 140 -9.32 -10.44 -15.77
N LEU A 141 -9.72 -10.92 -14.59
CA LEU A 141 -10.34 -12.24 -14.45
C LEU A 141 -11.74 -12.29 -15.09
N PHE A 142 -12.48 -11.18 -15.07
CA PHE A 142 -13.85 -11.07 -15.59
C PHE A 142 -14.00 -9.91 -16.59
N PRO A 143 -13.29 -9.93 -17.74
CA PRO A 143 -13.17 -8.75 -18.61
C PRO A 143 -14.51 -8.30 -19.21
N ASN A 144 -15.45 -9.23 -19.46
CA ASN A 144 -16.76 -8.92 -20.04
C ASN A 144 -17.85 -8.59 -19.01
N ASN A 145 -17.62 -8.90 -17.76
CA ASN A 145 -18.59 -8.69 -16.68
C ASN A 145 -17.87 -8.60 -15.32
N PRO A 146 -17.06 -7.55 -15.07
CA PRO A 146 -16.38 -7.39 -13.80
C PRO A 146 -17.37 -7.18 -12.65
N PRO A 147 -17.00 -7.53 -11.41
CA PRO A 147 -17.80 -7.15 -10.24
C PRO A 147 -17.90 -5.62 -10.13
N LYS A 148 -18.89 -5.15 -9.38
CA LYS A 148 -18.91 -3.75 -8.96
C LYS A 148 -17.90 -3.57 -7.82
N PHE A 149 -16.97 -2.63 -7.96
CA PHE A 149 -15.98 -2.34 -6.94
C PHE A 149 -16.42 -1.13 -6.12
N VAL A 150 -16.28 -1.25 -4.81
CA VAL A 150 -16.54 -0.19 -3.85
C VAL A 150 -15.28 0.00 -2.99
N VAL A 151 -14.68 1.18 -3.08
CA VAL A 151 -13.48 1.54 -2.30
C VAL A 151 -13.90 2.22 -1.01
N MET A 152 -13.35 1.72 0.11
CA MET A 152 -13.64 2.21 1.45
C MET A 152 -12.47 3.00 1.98
N GLU A 153 -12.66 4.29 2.26
CA GLU A 153 -11.65 5.19 2.83
C GLU A 153 -12.04 5.70 4.22
N ALA A 154 -11.06 6.13 4.97
CA ALA A 154 -11.30 6.88 6.20
C ALA A 154 -11.70 8.33 5.84
N ARG A 155 -12.78 8.85 6.43
CA ARG A 155 -13.27 10.21 6.16
C ARG A 155 -12.22 11.32 6.32
N ALA A 156 -11.25 11.13 7.20
CA ALA A 156 -10.17 12.09 7.42
C ALA A 156 -8.99 11.92 6.43
N ALA A 157 -9.03 10.87 5.58
CA ALA A 157 -7.97 10.51 4.65
C ALA A 157 -8.61 9.95 3.36
N ASP A 158 -9.44 10.75 2.71
CA ASP A 158 -10.33 10.39 1.60
C ASP A 158 -9.80 10.90 0.25
N CYS A 159 -8.50 10.71 -0.01
CA CYS A 159 -7.81 11.25 -1.17
C CYS A 159 -8.37 10.71 -2.50
N LEU A 160 -8.72 9.43 -2.57
CA LEU A 160 -9.29 8.82 -3.77
C LEU A 160 -10.71 9.32 -4.04
N TYR A 161 -11.56 9.42 -3.00
CA TYR A 161 -12.89 9.98 -3.11
C TYR A 161 -12.87 11.43 -3.60
N ARG A 162 -11.97 12.27 -3.07
CA ARG A 162 -11.82 13.67 -3.53
C ARG A 162 -11.37 13.75 -4.97
N GLY A 163 -10.47 12.87 -5.40
CA GLY A 163 -10.08 12.76 -6.80
C GLY A 163 -11.26 12.40 -7.70
N ALA A 164 -12.05 11.40 -7.31
CA ALA A 164 -13.26 10.98 -8.04
C ALA A 164 -14.33 12.09 -8.07
N LEU A 165 -14.56 12.76 -6.94
CA LEU A 165 -15.55 13.85 -6.84
C LEU A 165 -15.17 15.07 -7.71
N ALA A 166 -13.87 15.36 -7.86
CA ALA A 166 -13.41 16.46 -8.72
C ALA A 166 -13.70 16.24 -10.20
N GLY A 167 -13.76 14.99 -10.65
CA GLY A 167 -14.20 14.61 -11.99
C GLY A 167 -13.28 15.01 -13.15
N ASP A 168 -12.08 15.54 -12.85
CA ASP A 168 -11.09 15.98 -13.84
C ASP A 168 -10.00 14.94 -14.12
N GLY A 169 -10.11 13.75 -13.50
CA GLY A 169 -9.18 12.65 -13.68
C GLY A 169 -7.88 12.78 -12.90
N GLN A 170 -7.67 13.86 -12.15
CA GLN A 170 -6.46 14.10 -11.40
C GLN A 170 -6.58 13.57 -9.95
N PRO A 171 -5.51 12.98 -9.40
CA PRO A 171 -5.50 12.59 -7.99
C PRO A 171 -5.56 13.84 -7.09
N ARG A 172 -6.00 13.66 -5.85
CA ARG A 172 -6.07 14.74 -4.85
C ARG A 172 -5.30 14.33 -3.60
N ILE A 173 -4.58 15.28 -3.04
CA ILE A 173 -3.89 15.13 -1.75
C ILE A 173 -4.81 15.63 -0.64
N VAL A 174 -4.82 14.94 0.49
CA VAL A 174 -5.46 15.35 1.73
C VAL A 174 -4.38 15.64 2.75
N GLU A 175 -4.33 16.86 3.20
CA GLU A 175 -3.36 17.33 4.20
C GLU A 175 -3.95 17.25 5.62
N GLY A 176 -3.07 17.28 6.62
CA GLY A 176 -3.43 17.35 8.04
C GLY A 176 -2.94 16.16 8.85
N ASP A 177 -3.56 15.95 10.02
CA ASP A 177 -3.19 14.86 10.93
C ASP A 177 -3.74 13.50 10.52
N LEU A 178 -4.66 13.45 9.55
CA LEU A 178 -5.28 12.25 8.96
C LEU A 178 -5.86 11.28 10.02
N LYS A 179 -6.27 11.81 11.17
CA LYS A 179 -6.63 11.04 12.35
C LYS A 179 -7.84 10.14 12.14
N THR A 180 -7.62 8.85 12.29
CA THR A 180 -8.64 7.81 12.20
C THR A 180 -8.30 6.62 13.08
N ILE A 181 -9.33 5.88 13.54
CA ILE A 181 -9.13 4.59 14.24
C ILE A 181 -8.60 3.51 13.27
N MET A 182 -8.78 3.71 11.97
CA MET A 182 -8.29 2.82 10.91
C MET A 182 -6.87 3.28 10.49
N ALA A 183 -5.92 3.14 11.40
CA ALA A 183 -4.57 3.69 11.26
C ALA A 183 -3.87 3.33 9.93
N GLY A 184 -4.06 2.10 9.44
CA GLY A 184 -3.53 1.66 8.14
C GLY A 184 -4.16 2.34 6.92
N LEU A 185 -5.18 3.20 7.10
CA LEU A 185 -5.80 4.00 6.03
C LEU A 185 -5.50 5.49 6.18
N ALA A 186 -4.68 5.88 7.15
CA ALA A 186 -4.33 7.27 7.45
C ALA A 186 -3.26 7.80 6.48
N CYS A 187 -3.56 7.84 5.20
CA CYS A 187 -2.67 8.25 4.11
C CYS A 187 -3.33 9.36 3.31
N GLY A 188 -2.61 10.45 3.06
CA GLY A 188 -3.13 11.61 2.34
C GLY A 188 -2.78 11.66 0.86
N GLU A 189 -1.70 10.98 0.45
CA GLU A 189 -1.18 11.02 -0.91
C GLU A 189 -1.53 9.72 -1.67
N PRO A 190 -2.32 9.78 -2.76
CA PRO A 190 -2.69 8.58 -3.51
C PRO A 190 -1.53 8.02 -4.31
N ASN A 191 -1.46 6.70 -4.42
CA ASN A 191 -0.56 6.01 -5.33
C ASN A 191 -1.01 6.28 -6.78
N ILE A 192 -0.14 6.87 -7.59
CA ILE A 192 -0.44 7.26 -8.98
C ILE A 192 -0.78 6.08 -9.88
N LEU A 193 -0.15 4.91 -9.69
CA LEU A 193 -0.44 3.70 -10.47
C LEU A 193 -1.83 3.15 -10.15
N SER A 194 -2.18 3.12 -8.87
CA SER A 194 -3.49 2.65 -8.44
C SER A 194 -4.60 3.62 -8.83
N TRP A 195 -4.33 4.92 -8.83
CA TRP A 195 -5.30 5.94 -9.23
C TRP A 195 -5.81 5.70 -10.66
N ASP A 196 -4.93 5.40 -11.60
CA ASP A 196 -5.31 5.11 -12.99
C ASP A 196 -6.21 3.88 -13.12
N ILE A 197 -5.99 2.86 -12.31
CA ILE A 197 -6.86 1.68 -12.26
C ILE A 197 -8.19 2.03 -11.62
N LEU A 198 -8.17 2.65 -10.45
CA LEU A 198 -9.36 2.90 -9.63
C LEU A 198 -10.33 3.86 -10.33
N ARG A 199 -9.86 5.00 -10.86
CA ARG A 199 -10.73 5.98 -11.54
C ARG A 199 -11.47 5.43 -12.74
N ASN A 200 -10.99 4.35 -13.35
CA ASN A 200 -11.59 3.76 -14.54
C ASN A 200 -12.52 2.56 -14.25
N HIS A 201 -12.42 1.95 -13.07
CA HIS A 201 -13.10 0.68 -12.80
C HIS A 201 -13.95 0.67 -11.52
N VAL A 202 -13.82 1.64 -10.64
CA VAL A 202 -14.57 1.69 -9.38
C VAL A 202 -15.92 2.33 -9.59
N ALA A 203 -16.96 1.75 -8.99
CA ALA A 203 -18.33 2.24 -9.08
C ALA A 203 -18.68 3.25 -7.97
N ALA A 204 -18.03 3.15 -6.81
CA ALA A 204 -18.20 4.03 -5.66
C ALA A 204 -17.02 3.92 -4.67
#